data_119f83e1c53a52862200d22ac7d94249
#
_entry.id   119f83e1c53a52862200d22ac7d94249
#
_cell.length_a   1.000
_cell.length_b   1.000
_cell.length_c   1.000
_cell.angle_alpha   90.00
_cell.angle_beta   90.00
_cell.angle_gamma   90.00
#
_symmetry.space_group_name_H-M   'P 1'
#
loop_
_entity.id
_entity.type
_entity.pdbx_description
1 polymer ?
#
loop_
_entity_poly.entity_id
_entity_poly.type
_entity_poly.pdbx_seq_one_letter_code
_entity_poly.pdbx_strand_id
1 'polypeptide(L)'
;FEIEGVQPVISCAVSCAQRHRFSSKPSRGAQPTYTYIWETMIAQACNAQIMGCVEGAAPLSLAEDPCNAAFHYLEAGFPIYIASGSVMGGSHPITIAGASVSHNAELLAIIVLLQCIKQGVGVIANNFVSAMNMSTGDLNFGTASTSLHQMAFNQIWHSYYKIPITNTGSAFSNAKIIDYQL
;
A
#
# COMPACT_ATOMS: atom_id res chain seq x y z
N PHE A 1 11.65 -6.71 1.68
CA PHE A 1 12.89 -7.24 1.10
C PHE A 1 13.47 -8.23 2.09
N GLU A 2 13.68 -9.47 1.66
CA GLU A 2 14.44 -10.44 2.42
C GLU A 2 15.93 -10.06 2.35
N ILE A 3 16.61 -10.09 3.49
CA ILE A 3 18.04 -9.86 3.55
C ILE A 3 18.69 -11.23 3.46
N GLU A 4 19.54 -11.42 2.46
CA GLU A 4 20.24 -12.68 2.24
C GLU A 4 21.06 -13.08 3.48
N GLY A 5 20.92 -14.33 3.92
CA GLY A 5 21.59 -14.85 5.12
C GLY A 5 20.92 -14.52 6.45
N VAL A 6 19.78 -13.83 6.46
CA VAL A 6 19.00 -13.54 7.67
C VAL A 6 17.71 -14.35 7.69
N GLN A 7 17.36 -14.91 8.84
CA GLN A 7 16.10 -15.65 8.96
C GLN A 7 14.91 -14.73 8.63
N PRO A 8 13.89 -15.21 7.87
CA PRO A 8 12.77 -14.38 7.41
C PRO A 8 12.06 -13.61 8.54
N VAL A 9 11.87 -14.23 9.69
CA VAL A 9 11.22 -13.60 10.86
C VAL A 9 11.99 -12.37 11.37
N ILE A 10 13.33 -12.39 11.27
CA ILE A 10 14.19 -11.31 11.76
C ILE A 10 14.49 -10.31 10.65
N SER A 11 14.42 -10.73 9.38
CA SER A 11 14.75 -9.90 8.21
C SER A 11 13.99 -8.58 8.20
N CYS A 12 12.70 -8.61 8.51
CA CYS A 12 11.87 -7.41 8.59
C CYS A 12 12.30 -6.46 9.70
N ALA A 13 12.63 -6.99 10.88
CA ALA A 13 13.12 -6.18 11.99
C ALA A 13 14.46 -5.50 11.65
N VAL A 14 15.39 -6.26 11.05
CA VAL A 14 16.68 -5.72 10.60
C VAL A 14 16.50 -4.67 9.51
N SER A 15 15.63 -4.93 8.52
CA SER A 15 15.30 -3.96 7.47
C SER A 15 14.69 -2.68 8.03
N CYS A 16 13.79 -2.78 8.99
CA CYS A 16 13.21 -1.63 9.68
C CYS A 16 14.27 -0.83 10.44
N ALA A 17 15.11 -1.50 11.22
CA ALA A 17 16.20 -0.86 11.96
C ALA A 17 17.20 -0.14 11.02
N GLN A 18 17.55 -0.76 9.90
CA GLN A 18 18.42 -0.14 8.90
C GLN A 18 17.79 1.10 8.27
N ARG A 19 16.50 1.06 7.92
CA ARG A 19 15.80 2.24 7.38
C ARG A 19 15.91 3.43 8.32
N HIS A 20 15.67 3.24 9.61
CA HIS A 20 15.74 4.32 10.60
C HIS A 20 17.18 4.74 10.94
N ARG A 21 18.16 3.85 10.74
CA ARG A 21 19.59 4.19 10.90
C ARG A 21 20.10 5.10 9.80
N PHE A 22 19.61 4.92 8.57
CA PHE A 22 20.14 5.62 7.39
C PHE A 22 19.22 6.73 6.86
N SER A 23 18.01 6.89 7.40
CA SER A 23 17.07 7.91 6.96
C SER A 23 16.25 8.44 8.13
N SER A 24 16.13 9.76 8.19
CA SER A 24 15.22 10.46 9.11
C SER A 24 13.82 10.65 8.52
N LYS A 25 13.59 10.21 7.28
CA LYS A 25 12.28 10.34 6.64
C LYS A 25 11.31 9.32 7.19
N PRO A 26 10.00 9.65 7.26
CA PRO A 26 8.97 8.68 7.59
C PRO A 26 9.04 7.47 6.67
N SER A 27 8.93 6.28 7.22
CA SER A 27 8.92 5.05 6.43
C SER A 27 7.56 4.36 6.49
N ARG A 28 7.22 3.62 5.44
CA ARG A 28 6.06 2.76 5.42
C ARG A 28 6.38 1.46 6.13
N GLY A 29 5.44 0.94 6.92
CA GLY A 29 5.47 -0.41 7.46
C GLY A 29 5.55 -1.46 6.35
N ALA A 30 6.10 -2.61 6.65
CA ALA A 30 6.15 -3.75 5.74
C ALA A 30 5.03 -4.73 6.06
N GLN A 31 4.67 -5.57 5.10
CA GLN A 31 3.84 -6.73 5.35
C GLN A 31 4.70 -7.98 5.17
N PRO A 32 4.94 -8.72 6.12
CA PRO A 32 4.35 -10.01 6.41
C PRO A 32 3.87 -10.12 7.88
N THR A 33 3.22 -11.22 8.19
CA THR A 33 2.62 -11.57 9.47
C THR A 33 3.51 -11.21 10.67
N TYR A 34 2.95 -10.51 11.65
CA TYR A 34 3.62 -10.08 12.90
C TYR A 34 4.73 -9.02 12.77
N THR A 35 5.07 -8.53 11.59
CA THR A 35 6.13 -7.50 11.45
C THR A 35 5.75 -6.18 12.08
N TYR A 36 4.47 -5.86 12.14
CA TYR A 36 3.97 -4.66 12.78
C TYR A 36 4.39 -4.54 14.26
N ILE A 37 4.59 -5.66 14.96
CA ILE A 37 5.08 -5.66 16.34
C ILE A 37 6.50 -5.10 16.41
N TRP A 38 7.40 -5.65 15.59
CA TRP A 38 8.80 -5.21 15.56
C TRP A 38 8.95 -3.79 15.05
N GLU A 39 8.18 -3.43 14.03
CA GLU A 39 8.23 -2.08 13.45
C GLU A 39 7.81 -1.01 14.45
N THR A 40 6.73 -1.22 15.18
CA THR A 40 6.27 -0.27 16.21
C THR A 40 7.28 -0.16 17.35
N MET A 41 7.82 -1.28 17.83
CA MET A 41 8.85 -1.28 18.88
C MET A 41 10.11 -0.54 18.45
N ILE A 42 10.61 -0.81 17.25
CA ILE A 42 11.83 -0.18 16.72
C ILE A 42 11.58 1.32 16.49
N ALA A 43 10.44 1.69 15.90
CA ALA A 43 10.10 3.07 15.64
C ALA A 43 10.00 3.88 16.95
N GLN A 44 9.37 3.32 17.97
CA GLN A 44 9.28 3.95 19.28
C GLN A 44 10.67 4.09 19.93
N ALA A 45 11.49 3.03 19.89
CA ALA A 45 12.85 3.07 20.44
C ALA A 45 13.76 4.10 19.75
N CYS A 46 13.56 4.30 18.43
CA CYS A 46 14.32 5.27 17.64
C CYS A 46 13.68 6.67 17.61
N ASN A 47 12.54 6.87 18.25
CA ASN A 47 11.70 8.07 18.11
C ASN A 47 11.44 8.44 16.64
N ALA A 48 11.19 7.42 15.81
CA ALA A 48 11.02 7.53 14.38
C ALA A 48 9.53 7.57 14.00
N GLN A 49 9.23 8.26 12.90
CA GLN A 49 7.88 8.29 12.34
C GLN A 49 7.72 7.16 11.32
N ILE A 50 6.73 6.30 11.55
CA ILE A 50 6.31 5.29 10.58
C ILE A 50 4.85 5.47 10.21
N MET A 51 4.47 4.95 9.07
CA MET A 51 3.09 4.77 8.64
C MET A 51 2.79 3.28 8.69
N GLY A 52 1.87 2.87 9.55
CA GLY A 52 1.42 1.49 9.60
C GLY A 52 0.83 1.08 8.25
N CYS A 53 1.10 -0.13 7.79
CA CYS A 53 0.60 -0.61 6.50
C CYS A 53 -0.60 -1.52 6.71
N VAL A 54 -1.74 -1.17 6.09
CA VAL A 54 -2.96 -1.99 6.07
C VAL A 54 -3.37 -2.19 4.62
N GLU A 55 -3.29 -3.41 4.15
CA GLU A 55 -3.61 -3.75 2.77
C GLU A 55 -4.87 -4.61 2.67
N GLY A 56 -5.77 -4.19 1.79
CA GLY A 56 -6.93 -4.99 1.39
C GLY A 56 -6.52 -6.12 0.46
N ALA A 57 -7.27 -7.21 0.50
CA ALA A 57 -7.15 -8.32 -0.43
C ALA A 57 -8.26 -8.20 -1.49
N ALA A 58 -7.87 -7.84 -2.71
CA ALA A 58 -8.80 -7.74 -3.82
C ALA A 58 -9.32 -9.13 -4.28
N PRO A 59 -10.62 -9.29 -4.61
CA PRO A 59 -11.65 -8.25 -4.59
C PRO A 59 -12.36 -8.13 -3.24
N LEU A 60 -12.61 -6.91 -2.80
CA LEU A 60 -13.54 -6.52 -1.74
C LEU A 60 -13.37 -7.30 -0.42
N SER A 61 -12.14 -7.63 -0.03
CA SER A 61 -11.89 -8.37 1.20
C SER A 61 -10.74 -7.77 2.02
N LEU A 62 -10.74 -8.07 3.32
CA LEU A 62 -9.70 -7.69 4.25
C LEU A 62 -9.39 -8.90 5.13
N ALA A 63 -8.14 -9.35 5.10
CA ALA A 63 -7.70 -10.50 5.87
C ALA A 63 -7.52 -10.16 7.37
N GLU A 64 -7.40 -11.18 8.20
CA GLU A 64 -7.22 -11.03 9.64
C GLU A 64 -5.93 -10.31 10.01
N ASP A 65 -4.81 -10.65 9.36
CA ASP A 65 -3.50 -10.05 9.65
C ASP A 65 -3.46 -8.52 9.46
N PRO A 66 -3.95 -7.94 8.34
CA PRO A 66 -4.09 -6.49 8.21
C PRO A 66 -4.98 -5.84 9.26
N CYS A 67 -6.03 -6.53 9.70
CA CYS A 67 -6.87 -6.03 10.80
C CYS A 67 -6.09 -5.98 12.12
N ASN A 68 -5.38 -7.05 12.46
CA ASN A 68 -4.53 -7.10 13.66
C ASN A 68 -3.43 -6.03 13.61
N ALA A 69 -2.80 -5.85 12.45
CA ALA A 69 -1.82 -4.79 12.24
C ALA A 69 -2.44 -3.40 12.45
N ALA A 70 -3.66 -3.16 11.96
CA ALA A 70 -4.36 -1.90 12.15
C ALA A 70 -4.54 -1.56 13.63
N PHE A 71 -5.05 -2.51 14.44
CA PHE A 71 -5.20 -2.32 15.88
C PHE A 71 -3.87 -1.96 16.53
N HIS A 72 -2.82 -2.70 16.21
CA HIS A 72 -1.51 -2.50 16.83
C HIS A 72 -0.88 -1.15 16.49
N TYR A 73 -0.90 -0.72 15.22
CA TYR A 73 -0.40 0.59 14.81
C TYR A 73 -1.21 1.74 15.42
N LEU A 74 -2.55 1.58 15.51
CA LEU A 74 -3.42 2.59 16.10
C LEU A 74 -3.21 2.75 17.61
N GLU A 75 -3.00 1.66 18.32
CA GLU A 75 -2.61 1.69 19.74
C GLU A 75 -1.27 2.39 19.94
N ALA A 76 -0.30 2.10 19.08
CA ALA A 76 1.02 2.74 19.10
C ALA A 76 1.00 4.22 18.67
N GLY A 77 -0.12 4.73 18.14
CA GLY A 77 -0.31 6.13 17.77
C GLY A 77 0.18 6.52 16.39
N PHE A 78 0.47 5.56 15.53
CA PHE A 78 0.96 5.82 14.18
C PHE A 78 -0.18 6.06 13.16
N PRO A 79 0.04 6.93 12.16
CA PRO A 79 -0.86 7.05 11.01
C PRO A 79 -0.82 5.78 10.15
N ILE A 80 -1.85 5.58 9.35
CA ILE A 80 -2.02 4.37 8.54
C ILE A 80 -1.89 4.68 7.05
N TYR A 81 -1.06 3.90 6.39
CA TYR A 81 -0.98 3.77 4.95
C TYR A 81 -1.89 2.64 4.51
N ILE A 82 -2.88 2.95 3.68
CA ILE A 82 -3.82 1.96 3.16
C ILE A 82 -3.57 1.69 1.69
N ALA A 83 -3.66 0.43 1.29
CA ALA A 83 -3.51 -0.01 -0.09
C ALA A 83 -4.42 -1.18 -0.41
N SER A 84 -4.62 -1.43 -1.69
CA SER A 84 -5.18 -2.69 -2.20
C SER A 84 -4.48 -3.05 -3.50
N GLY A 85 -4.00 -4.28 -3.60
CA GLY A 85 -3.31 -4.83 -4.77
C GLY A 85 -4.30 -5.30 -5.84
N SER A 86 -4.82 -4.38 -6.62
CA SER A 86 -5.93 -4.63 -7.55
C SER A 86 -5.43 -4.81 -8.99
N VAL A 87 -6.07 -5.72 -9.73
CA VAL A 87 -5.70 -6.05 -11.11
C VAL A 87 -6.90 -5.88 -12.03
N MET A 88 -6.86 -4.89 -12.91
CA MET A 88 -7.88 -4.68 -13.94
C MET A 88 -7.92 -5.87 -14.91
N GLY A 89 -9.07 -6.52 -15.02
CA GLY A 89 -9.25 -7.74 -15.82
C GLY A 89 -8.93 -9.04 -15.07
N GLY A 90 -8.45 -8.94 -13.82
CA GLY A 90 -8.21 -10.07 -12.92
C GLY A 90 -9.11 -10.00 -11.69
N SER A 91 -8.65 -9.37 -10.62
CA SER A 91 -9.43 -9.20 -9.39
C SER A 91 -10.47 -8.07 -9.47
N HIS A 92 -10.35 -7.16 -10.44
CA HIS A 92 -11.25 -6.05 -10.68
C HIS A 92 -11.79 -6.04 -12.10
N PRO A 93 -12.91 -5.31 -12.38
CA PRO A 93 -13.40 -5.12 -13.74
C PRO A 93 -12.30 -4.60 -14.67
N ILE A 94 -12.34 -5.02 -15.94
CA ILE A 94 -11.34 -4.61 -16.94
C ILE A 94 -11.42 -3.13 -17.31
N THR A 95 -12.58 -2.50 -17.12
CA THR A 95 -12.77 -1.09 -17.42
C THR A 95 -12.18 -0.21 -16.32
N ILE A 96 -11.56 0.89 -16.68
CA ILE A 96 -10.96 1.86 -15.74
C ILE A 96 -12.01 2.34 -14.72
N ALA A 97 -13.21 2.68 -15.18
CA ALA A 97 -14.29 3.13 -14.30
C ALA A 97 -14.73 2.04 -13.31
N GLY A 98 -14.91 0.80 -13.77
CA GLY A 98 -15.27 -0.32 -12.91
C GLY A 98 -14.18 -0.64 -11.88
N ALA A 99 -12.92 -0.68 -12.31
CA ALA A 99 -11.78 -0.86 -11.40
C ALA A 99 -11.69 0.26 -10.37
N SER A 100 -11.91 1.52 -10.78
CA SER A 100 -11.91 2.66 -9.85
C SER A 100 -13.01 2.55 -8.81
N VAL A 101 -14.21 2.11 -9.17
CA VAL A 101 -15.32 1.92 -8.21
C VAL A 101 -14.97 0.84 -7.19
N SER A 102 -14.50 -0.33 -7.65
CA SER A 102 -14.14 -1.45 -6.75
C SER A 102 -12.97 -1.08 -5.85
N HIS A 103 -11.91 -0.50 -6.40
CA HIS A 103 -10.75 -0.07 -5.62
C HIS A 103 -11.09 1.02 -4.59
N ASN A 104 -11.91 2.00 -4.96
CA ASN A 104 -12.40 3.00 -4.00
C ASN A 104 -13.23 2.37 -2.89
N ALA A 105 -14.08 1.39 -3.19
CA ALA A 105 -14.88 0.70 -2.18
C ALA A 105 -14.00 -0.02 -1.16
N GLU A 106 -12.94 -0.70 -1.61
CA GLU A 106 -11.97 -1.37 -0.73
C GLU A 106 -11.27 -0.39 0.21
N LEU A 107 -10.71 0.69 -0.34
CA LEU A 107 -9.98 1.66 0.47
C LEU A 107 -10.91 2.43 1.44
N LEU A 108 -12.11 2.79 0.99
CA LEU A 108 -13.10 3.45 1.86
C LEU A 108 -13.56 2.53 2.99
N ALA A 109 -13.73 1.23 2.73
CA ALA A 109 -14.07 0.26 3.77
C ALA A 109 -12.98 0.17 4.85
N ILE A 110 -11.69 0.17 4.44
CA ILE A 110 -10.58 0.21 5.38
C ILE A 110 -10.61 1.51 6.19
N ILE A 111 -10.86 2.66 5.58
CA ILE A 111 -10.95 3.95 6.29
C ILE A 111 -12.07 3.90 7.32
N VAL A 112 -13.25 3.39 6.96
CA VAL A 112 -14.38 3.26 7.90
C VAL A 112 -13.97 2.39 9.10
N LEU A 113 -13.35 1.25 8.86
CA LEU A 113 -12.84 0.38 9.92
C LEU A 113 -11.88 1.15 10.85
N LEU A 114 -10.87 1.82 10.28
CA LEU A 114 -9.88 2.58 11.05
C LEU A 114 -10.51 3.68 11.90
N GLN A 115 -11.47 4.42 11.34
CA GLN A 115 -12.18 5.49 12.05
C GLN A 115 -13.13 4.96 13.13
N CYS A 116 -13.68 3.75 12.97
CA CYS A 116 -14.45 3.08 14.01
C CYS A 116 -13.56 2.62 15.18
N ILE A 117 -12.33 2.21 14.92
CA ILE A 117 -11.36 1.81 15.95
C ILE A 117 -10.81 3.06 16.67
N LYS A 118 -10.38 4.05 15.91
CA LYS A 118 -9.78 5.28 16.43
C LYS A 118 -10.16 6.48 15.59
N GLN A 119 -11.13 7.24 16.05
CA GLN A 119 -11.59 8.44 15.36
C GLN A 119 -10.47 9.48 15.23
N GLY A 120 -10.35 10.08 14.02
CA GLY A 120 -9.37 11.13 13.75
C GLY A 120 -7.98 10.62 13.40
N VAL A 121 -7.78 9.31 13.23
CA VAL A 121 -6.48 8.80 12.78
C VAL A 121 -6.14 9.29 11.37
N GLY A 122 -4.88 9.69 11.18
CA GLY A 122 -4.36 10.11 9.87
C GLY A 122 -4.24 8.91 8.92
N VAL A 123 -4.71 9.09 7.69
CA VAL A 123 -4.67 8.05 6.65
C VAL A 123 -4.03 8.59 5.38
N ILE A 124 -3.20 7.77 4.73
CA ILE A 124 -2.65 8.00 3.40
C ILE A 124 -3.13 6.88 2.50
N ALA A 125 -3.81 7.22 1.40
CA ALA A 125 -4.30 6.23 0.45
C ALA A 125 -3.29 5.98 -0.67
N ASN A 126 -3.09 4.71 -1.02
CA ASN A 126 -2.18 4.33 -2.10
C ASN A 126 -2.94 3.69 -3.26
N ASN A 127 -2.59 4.11 -4.45
CA ASN A 127 -3.00 3.44 -5.67
C ASN A 127 -1.96 2.36 -6.04
N PHE A 128 -2.36 1.09 -5.95
CA PHE A 128 -1.56 -0.05 -6.41
C PHE A 128 -2.39 -0.91 -7.36
N VAL A 129 -2.84 -0.29 -8.46
CA VAL A 129 -3.63 -0.96 -9.50
C VAL A 129 -2.76 -1.22 -10.72
N SER A 130 -2.76 -2.44 -11.22
CA SER A 130 -2.14 -2.86 -12.46
C SER A 130 -3.18 -3.31 -13.48
N ALA A 131 -2.81 -3.40 -14.75
CA ALA A 131 -3.61 -4.05 -15.78
C ALA A 131 -3.13 -5.48 -15.99
N MET A 132 -4.04 -6.39 -16.29
CA MET A 132 -3.69 -7.75 -16.72
C MET A 132 -3.44 -7.78 -18.23
N ASN A 133 -2.36 -8.42 -18.64
CA ASN A 133 -2.21 -8.84 -20.01
C ASN A 133 -3.12 -10.05 -20.25
N MET A 134 -4.22 -9.85 -20.96
CA MET A 134 -5.24 -10.88 -21.15
C MET A 134 -4.75 -12.09 -21.96
N SER A 135 -3.61 -11.98 -22.68
CA SER A 135 -3.04 -13.09 -23.44
C SER A 135 -2.13 -13.98 -22.59
N THR A 136 -1.44 -13.41 -21.62
CA THR A 136 -0.44 -14.14 -20.81
C THR A 136 -0.83 -14.29 -19.35
N GLY A 137 -1.78 -13.50 -18.84
CA GLY A 137 -2.14 -13.44 -17.42
C GLY A 137 -1.17 -12.62 -16.57
N ASP A 138 -0.13 -12.03 -17.17
CA ASP A 138 0.88 -11.27 -16.44
C ASP A 138 0.37 -9.90 -16.00
N LEU A 139 0.94 -9.38 -14.91
CA LEU A 139 0.71 -8.02 -14.48
C LEU A 139 1.46 -7.02 -15.36
N ASN A 140 0.78 -5.97 -15.76
CA ASN A 140 1.36 -4.94 -16.60
C ASN A 140 1.16 -3.56 -15.97
N PHE A 141 2.22 -2.99 -15.42
CA PHE A 141 2.20 -1.70 -14.73
C PHE A 141 2.41 -0.51 -15.67
N GLY A 142 3.13 -0.70 -16.76
CA GLY A 142 3.51 0.37 -17.70
C GLY A 142 2.49 0.60 -18.83
N THR A 143 1.18 0.49 -18.58
CA THR A 143 0.15 0.70 -19.62
C THR A 143 -0.54 2.04 -19.52
N ALA A 144 -1.07 2.52 -20.65
CA ALA A 144 -1.93 3.70 -20.69
C ALA A 144 -3.16 3.55 -19.74
N SER A 145 -3.74 2.35 -19.66
CA SER A 145 -4.86 2.07 -18.76
C SER A 145 -4.49 2.24 -17.30
N THR A 146 -3.32 1.76 -16.88
CA THR A 146 -2.81 1.95 -15.52
C THR A 146 -2.58 3.43 -15.23
N SER A 147 -1.96 4.16 -16.16
CA SER A 147 -1.71 5.60 -16.00
C SER A 147 -3.01 6.40 -15.91
N LEU A 148 -4.00 6.10 -16.74
CA LEU A 148 -5.33 6.76 -16.68
C LEU A 148 -6.05 6.44 -15.37
N HIS A 149 -5.97 5.20 -14.87
CA HIS A 149 -6.51 4.84 -13.57
C HIS A 149 -5.86 5.66 -12.44
N GLN A 150 -4.53 5.79 -12.47
CA GLN A 150 -3.78 6.59 -11.48
C GLN A 150 -4.17 8.06 -11.52
N MET A 151 -4.32 8.64 -12.71
CA MET A 151 -4.77 10.03 -12.85
C MET A 151 -6.18 10.23 -12.27
N ALA A 152 -7.11 9.32 -12.58
CA ALA A 152 -8.47 9.36 -12.05
C ALA A 152 -8.48 9.20 -10.51
N PHE A 153 -7.72 8.25 -9.99
CA PHE A 153 -7.53 8.05 -8.55
C PHE A 153 -7.01 9.32 -7.87
N ASN A 154 -5.94 9.90 -8.41
CA ASN A 154 -5.34 11.10 -7.85
C ASN A 154 -6.34 12.26 -7.81
N GLN A 155 -7.11 12.45 -8.87
CA GLN A 155 -8.12 13.50 -8.94
C GLN A 155 -9.23 13.29 -7.92
N ILE A 156 -9.76 12.07 -7.81
CA ILE A 156 -10.84 11.74 -6.88
C ILE A 156 -10.35 11.90 -5.43
N TRP A 157 -9.25 11.27 -5.09
CA TRP A 157 -8.79 11.23 -3.70
C TRP A 157 -8.26 12.57 -3.21
N HIS A 158 -7.50 13.29 -4.04
CA HIS A 158 -6.99 14.61 -3.68
C HIS A 158 -8.08 15.68 -3.70
N SER A 159 -8.89 15.73 -4.77
CA SER A 159 -9.82 16.86 -4.97
C SER A 159 -11.17 16.66 -4.29
N TYR A 160 -11.68 15.44 -4.22
CA TYR A 160 -12.99 15.13 -3.65
C TYR A 160 -12.89 14.66 -2.20
N TYR A 161 -12.13 13.60 -1.92
CA TYR A 161 -12.01 13.09 -0.54
C TYR A 161 -11.07 13.91 0.33
N LYS A 162 -10.16 14.71 -0.23
CA LYS A 162 -9.16 15.51 0.49
C LYS A 162 -8.21 14.68 1.36
N ILE A 163 -7.92 13.46 0.92
CA ILE A 163 -7.03 12.52 1.60
C ILE A 163 -5.68 12.51 0.88
N PRO A 164 -4.55 12.57 1.61
CA PRO A 164 -3.23 12.41 1.03
C PRO A 164 -3.08 11.08 0.30
N ILE A 165 -2.37 11.12 -0.82
CA ILE A 165 -2.23 9.96 -1.72
C ILE A 165 -0.78 9.65 -2.05
N THR A 166 -0.56 8.39 -2.42
CA THR A 166 0.65 7.91 -3.08
C THR A 166 0.28 7.01 -4.25
N ASN A 167 1.22 6.81 -5.16
CA ASN A 167 1.09 5.85 -6.24
C ASN A 167 2.26 4.87 -6.21
N THR A 168 1.97 3.61 -6.45
CA THR A 168 2.98 2.56 -6.58
C THR A 168 2.92 2.02 -8.01
N GLY A 169 4.08 1.76 -8.60
CA GLY A 169 4.15 1.17 -9.93
C GLY A 169 3.98 2.16 -11.09
N SER A 170 4.04 3.46 -10.85
CA SER A 170 3.90 4.48 -11.90
C SER A 170 5.11 4.64 -12.81
N ALA A 171 6.25 4.05 -12.44
CA ALA A 171 7.52 4.16 -13.19
C ALA A 171 8.02 2.81 -13.69
N PHE A 172 7.16 1.82 -13.87
CA PHE A 172 7.56 0.54 -14.44
C PHE A 172 7.40 0.55 -15.95
N SER A 173 8.45 0.17 -16.65
CA SER A 173 8.44 -0.09 -18.08
C SER A 173 8.71 -1.57 -18.34
N ASN A 174 8.07 -2.14 -19.36
CA ASN A 174 8.38 -3.48 -19.86
C ASN A 174 9.55 -3.47 -20.84
N ALA A 175 10.15 -2.32 -21.11
CA ALA A 175 11.31 -2.19 -21.97
C ALA A 175 12.54 -2.86 -21.34
N LYS A 176 13.32 -3.56 -22.17
CA LYS A 176 14.59 -4.18 -21.73
C LYS A 176 15.72 -3.17 -21.57
N ILE A 177 15.52 -1.97 -22.00
CA ILE A 177 16.47 -0.86 -21.99
C ILE A 177 15.75 0.34 -21.36
N ILE A 178 16.44 1.12 -20.55
CA ILE A 178 15.92 2.39 -20.01
C ILE A 178 15.57 3.29 -21.20
N ASP A 179 14.30 3.66 -21.31
CA ASP A 179 13.78 4.54 -22.34
C ASP A 179 13.06 5.75 -21.71
N TYR A 180 12.54 6.64 -22.56
CA TYR A 180 11.84 7.85 -22.12
C TYR A 180 10.45 7.59 -21.51
N GLN A 181 10.04 6.34 -21.27
CA GLN A 181 8.80 5.98 -20.59
C GLN A 181 9.00 5.81 -19.07
N LEU A 182 10.22 5.84 -18.62
CA LEU A 182 10.59 5.92 -17.21
C LEU A 182 10.76 7.40 -16.82
#